data_e5e60a2e44b8ff6f0f21458414dee89a
#
_entry.id   e5e60a2e44b8ff6f0f21458414dee89a
#
_cell.length_a   1.000
_cell.length_b   1.000
_cell.length_c   1.000
_cell.angle_alpha   90.00
_cell.angle_beta   90.00
_cell.angle_gamma   90.00
#
_symmetry.space_group_name_H-M   'P 1'
#
loop_
_entity.id
_entity.type
_entity.pdbx_description
1 polymer ?
#
loop_
_entity_poly.entity_id
_entity_poly.type
_entity_poly.pdbx_seq_one_letter_code
_entity_poly.pdbx_strand_id
1 'polypeptide(L)'
;MDRAESLVFDRAVDYYDKTRSLSSASMDKLVPLIRAEVGDGPCLEIGVGTGRIALPLQAGGTDMMGLDLSQPMLRRLVHNAGERLPFPLVAADAASLPFGDDSFSAALAVHVLHLIPEWPRALRELVRVVRPAGALVIDIGRQTQGPFRALLAEFAAAAQIPETHRGINDTDELDAAMAEFGAELTQAEGIVERRSATYDKTIEALETGTYSITWAADEAARREAAEHTRRWAEERYGPLTERYDYHLEIALRSYRL
;
A
#
# COMPACT_ATOMS: atom_id res chain seq x y z
N MET A 1 14.67 6.32 -23.05
CA MET A 1 13.66 6.69 -22.04
C MET A 1 13.99 5.90 -20.79
N ASP A 2 14.48 6.57 -19.75
CA ASP A 2 14.68 5.93 -18.45
C ASP A 2 13.33 5.41 -17.95
N ARG A 3 13.23 4.09 -17.75
CA ARG A 3 12.06 3.51 -17.08
C ARG A 3 12.08 4.00 -15.64
N ALA A 4 11.03 4.69 -15.22
CA ALA A 4 10.86 4.98 -13.81
C ALA A 4 10.72 3.65 -13.06
N GLU A 5 11.67 3.36 -12.17
CA GLU A 5 11.69 2.13 -11.39
C GLU A 5 10.62 2.15 -10.30
N SER A 6 10.03 1.00 -10.03
CA SER A 6 9.13 0.79 -8.89
C SER A 6 9.87 1.02 -7.57
N LEU A 7 9.17 1.55 -6.58
CA LEU A 7 9.78 1.83 -5.28
C LEU A 7 10.03 0.54 -4.49
N VAL A 8 11.31 0.24 -4.21
CA VAL A 8 11.72 -0.96 -3.46
C VAL A 8 11.77 -0.64 -1.96
N PHE A 9 11.17 -1.50 -1.14
CA PHE A 9 11.01 -1.31 0.30
C PHE A 9 12.08 -1.97 1.17
N ASP A 10 13.24 -2.33 0.62
CA ASP A 10 14.34 -2.99 1.34
C ASP A 10 14.73 -2.26 2.62
N ARG A 11 14.78 -0.92 2.58
CA ARG A 11 15.15 -0.07 3.74
C ARG A 11 14.09 -0.01 4.83
N ALA A 12 12.86 -0.44 4.56
CA ALA A 12 11.74 -0.35 5.50
C ALA A 12 11.49 -1.63 6.29
N VAL A 13 12.12 -2.74 5.96
CA VAL A 13 11.86 -4.09 6.49
C VAL A 13 11.79 -4.13 8.02
N ASP A 14 12.71 -3.43 8.70
CA ASP A 14 12.82 -3.49 10.17
C ASP A 14 11.71 -2.73 10.91
N TYR A 15 11.11 -1.73 10.26
CA TYR A 15 10.07 -0.90 10.89
C TYR A 15 8.70 -0.98 10.19
N TYR A 16 8.60 -1.69 9.05
CA TYR A 16 7.40 -1.75 8.22
C TYR A 16 6.18 -2.24 9.01
N ASP A 17 6.31 -3.38 9.67
CA ASP A 17 5.21 -3.96 10.44
C ASP A 17 4.73 -3.06 11.59
N LYS A 18 5.65 -2.33 12.24
CA LYS A 18 5.34 -1.40 13.33
C LYS A 18 4.61 -0.15 12.85
N THR A 19 4.90 0.30 11.63
CA THR A 19 4.39 1.59 11.10
C THR A 19 3.20 1.42 10.16
N ARG A 20 3.00 0.23 9.60
CA ARG A 20 1.98 -0.05 8.58
C ARG A 20 0.92 -1.06 9.03
N SER A 21 1.03 -1.66 10.22
CA SER A 21 0.01 -2.54 10.76
C SER A 21 -1.34 -1.82 10.89
N LEU A 22 -2.39 -2.56 10.68
CA LEU A 22 -3.76 -2.18 11.02
C LEU A 22 -4.09 -2.72 12.42
N SER A 23 -5.09 -2.13 13.06
CA SER A 23 -5.63 -2.71 14.29
C SER A 23 -6.25 -4.10 14.01
N SER A 24 -6.27 -4.95 15.02
CA SER A 24 -6.96 -6.25 14.90
C SER A 24 -8.40 -6.07 14.47
N ALA A 25 -9.11 -5.08 15.03
CA ALA A 25 -10.48 -4.77 14.67
C ALA A 25 -10.67 -4.37 13.20
N SER A 26 -9.68 -3.67 12.61
CA SER A 26 -9.69 -3.34 11.17
C SER A 26 -9.38 -4.58 10.33
N MET A 27 -8.44 -5.43 10.77
CA MET A 27 -8.13 -6.69 10.08
C MET A 27 -9.30 -7.68 10.14
N ASP A 28 -10.01 -7.76 11.26
CA ASP A 28 -11.19 -8.62 11.43
C ASP A 28 -12.35 -8.24 10.49
N LYS A 29 -12.36 -6.99 9.99
CA LYS A 29 -13.29 -6.54 8.96
C LYS A 29 -12.75 -6.76 7.55
N LEU A 30 -11.49 -6.39 7.32
CA LEU A 30 -10.85 -6.38 6.02
C LEU A 30 -10.70 -7.79 5.43
N VAL A 31 -10.21 -8.73 6.23
CA VAL A 31 -9.93 -10.11 5.75
C VAL A 31 -11.20 -10.83 5.28
N PRO A 32 -12.32 -10.81 6.01
CA PRO A 32 -13.57 -11.40 5.52
C PRO A 32 -14.10 -10.75 4.24
N LEU A 33 -13.99 -9.41 4.10
CA LEU A 33 -14.39 -8.70 2.88
C LEU A 33 -13.58 -9.17 1.67
N ILE A 34 -12.26 -9.19 1.79
CA ILE A 34 -11.38 -9.68 0.71
C ILE A 34 -11.70 -11.14 0.40
N ARG A 35 -11.85 -11.97 1.42
CA ARG A 35 -12.14 -13.40 1.24
C ARG A 35 -13.44 -13.67 0.51
N ALA A 36 -14.48 -12.89 0.78
CA ALA A 36 -15.76 -13.00 0.08
C ALA A 36 -15.63 -12.71 -1.43
N GLU A 37 -14.75 -11.79 -1.81
CA GLU A 37 -14.53 -11.40 -3.19
C GLU A 37 -13.63 -12.39 -3.96
N VAL A 38 -12.56 -12.89 -3.34
CA VAL A 38 -11.60 -13.77 -4.04
C VAL A 38 -12.15 -15.18 -4.27
N GLY A 39 -13.12 -15.65 -3.45
CA GLY A 39 -13.75 -16.95 -3.59
C GLY A 39 -12.76 -18.12 -3.41
N ASP A 40 -13.07 -19.24 -4.05
CA ASP A 40 -12.24 -20.45 -4.04
C ASP A 40 -11.27 -20.47 -5.23
N GLY A 41 -10.07 -21.04 -5.00
CA GLY A 41 -9.02 -21.25 -6.00
C GLY A 41 -7.81 -20.35 -5.79
N PRO A 42 -6.78 -20.45 -6.67
CA PRO A 42 -5.52 -19.76 -6.47
C PRO A 42 -5.68 -18.24 -6.57
N CYS A 43 -5.14 -17.55 -5.56
CA CYS A 43 -5.18 -16.10 -5.42
C CYS A 43 -3.77 -15.52 -5.37
N LEU A 44 -3.44 -14.62 -6.27
CA LEU A 44 -2.16 -13.91 -6.31
C LEU A 44 -2.26 -12.60 -5.52
N GLU A 45 -1.30 -12.31 -4.62
CA GLU A 45 -1.09 -10.96 -4.11
C GLU A 45 0.21 -10.37 -4.68
N ILE A 46 0.11 -9.26 -5.42
CA ILE A 46 1.29 -8.46 -5.83
C ILE A 46 1.62 -7.44 -4.75
N GLY A 47 2.93 -7.20 -4.54
CA GLY A 47 3.40 -6.38 -3.43
C GLY A 47 3.04 -6.99 -2.08
N VAL A 48 3.16 -8.31 -1.95
CA VAL A 48 2.76 -9.07 -0.75
C VAL A 48 3.49 -8.61 0.51
N GLY A 49 4.65 -7.97 0.37
CA GLY A 49 5.43 -7.38 1.44
C GLY A 49 5.78 -8.36 2.55
N THR A 50 5.43 -8.02 3.77
CA THR A 50 5.64 -8.85 4.98
C THR A 50 4.48 -9.82 5.27
N GLY A 51 3.52 -9.94 4.35
CA GLY A 51 2.39 -10.86 4.45
C GLY A 51 1.20 -10.34 5.27
N ARG A 52 1.08 -9.03 5.45
CA ARG A 52 0.04 -8.41 6.27
C ARG A 52 -1.39 -8.85 5.89
N ILE A 53 -1.67 -9.04 4.60
CA ILE A 53 -2.96 -9.47 4.07
C ILE A 53 -2.93 -10.98 3.74
N ALA A 54 -1.90 -11.44 3.02
CA ALA A 54 -1.81 -12.83 2.57
C ALA A 54 -1.78 -13.85 3.72
N LEU A 55 -1.06 -13.59 4.82
CA LEU A 55 -0.97 -14.54 5.93
C LEU A 55 -2.33 -14.78 6.61
N PRO A 56 -3.13 -13.76 6.97
CA PRO A 56 -4.49 -13.96 7.47
C PRO A 56 -5.43 -14.66 6.47
N LEU A 57 -5.34 -14.33 5.17
CA LEU A 57 -6.14 -14.99 4.14
C LEU A 57 -5.79 -16.47 4.01
N GLN A 58 -4.51 -16.81 3.99
CA GLN A 58 -4.02 -18.17 3.95
C GLN A 58 -4.44 -18.96 5.20
N ALA A 59 -4.33 -18.35 6.39
CA ALA A 59 -4.81 -18.96 7.64
C ALA A 59 -6.32 -19.20 7.62
N GLY A 60 -7.08 -18.40 6.88
CA GLY A 60 -8.50 -18.56 6.60
C GLY A 60 -8.81 -19.59 5.51
N GLY A 61 -7.81 -20.24 4.89
CA GLY A 61 -7.98 -21.29 3.90
C GLY A 61 -7.96 -20.83 2.43
N THR A 62 -7.61 -19.56 2.14
CA THR A 62 -7.40 -19.09 0.77
C THR A 62 -6.10 -19.69 0.21
N ASP A 63 -6.14 -20.20 -1.02
CA ASP A 63 -4.96 -20.72 -1.72
C ASP A 63 -4.11 -19.56 -2.26
N MET A 64 -3.12 -19.13 -1.48
CA MET A 64 -2.35 -17.91 -1.73
C MET A 64 -1.07 -18.16 -2.52
N MET A 65 -0.71 -17.19 -3.37
CA MET A 65 0.61 -16.99 -3.93
C MET A 65 1.01 -15.51 -3.74
N GLY A 66 2.25 -15.26 -3.31
CA GLY A 66 2.76 -13.90 -3.08
C GLY A 66 3.85 -13.50 -4.06
N LEU A 67 3.78 -12.26 -4.54
CA LEU A 67 4.84 -11.67 -5.36
C LEU A 67 5.26 -10.33 -4.76
N ASP A 68 6.57 -10.09 -4.68
CA ASP A 68 7.14 -8.79 -4.29
C ASP A 68 8.45 -8.55 -5.03
N LEU A 69 8.78 -7.28 -5.27
CA LEU A 69 10.07 -6.90 -5.85
C LEU A 69 11.21 -7.00 -4.82
N SER A 70 10.88 -6.82 -3.53
CA SER A 70 11.82 -6.80 -2.41
C SER A 70 12.04 -8.21 -1.83
N GLN A 71 13.18 -8.81 -2.10
CA GLN A 71 13.57 -10.07 -1.45
C GLN A 71 13.67 -9.96 0.09
N PRO A 72 14.16 -8.86 0.70
CA PRO A 72 14.11 -8.66 2.14
C PRO A 72 12.68 -8.71 2.71
N MET A 73 11.68 -8.13 2.01
CA MET A 73 10.27 -8.21 2.43
C MET A 73 9.77 -9.65 2.41
N LEU A 74 10.08 -10.41 1.35
CA LEU A 74 9.70 -11.83 1.29
C LEU A 74 10.34 -12.67 2.41
N ARG A 75 11.61 -12.42 2.75
CA ARG A 75 12.25 -13.07 3.92
C ARG A 75 11.53 -12.70 5.21
N ARG A 76 11.15 -11.44 5.38
CA ARG A 76 10.39 -11.00 6.55
C ARG A 76 9.02 -11.68 6.63
N LEU A 77 8.34 -11.89 5.49
CA LEU A 77 7.10 -12.65 5.43
C LEU A 77 7.29 -14.08 5.96
N VAL A 78 8.33 -14.78 5.52
CA VAL A 78 8.65 -16.13 6.01
C VAL A 78 8.92 -16.13 7.51
N HIS A 79 9.66 -15.13 8.02
CA HIS A 79 9.86 -14.94 9.46
C HIS A 79 8.53 -14.75 10.21
N ASN A 80 7.65 -13.88 9.71
CA ASN A 80 6.33 -13.62 10.29
C ASN A 80 5.42 -14.86 10.27
N ALA A 81 5.63 -15.78 9.32
CA ALA A 81 4.94 -17.06 9.23
C ALA A 81 5.54 -18.17 10.11
N GLY A 82 6.47 -17.86 11.02
CA GLY A 82 7.11 -18.82 11.92
C GLY A 82 8.22 -19.63 11.25
N GLU A 83 9.04 -18.98 10.43
CA GLU A 83 10.21 -19.56 9.71
C GLU A 83 9.84 -20.68 8.72
N ARG A 84 8.60 -20.73 8.29
CA ARG A 84 8.12 -21.67 7.28
C ARG A 84 7.56 -20.92 6.09
N LEU A 85 7.80 -21.45 4.90
CA LEU A 85 7.18 -20.92 3.68
C LEU A 85 5.66 -21.20 3.74
N PRO A 86 4.80 -20.17 3.93
CA PRO A 86 3.37 -20.39 4.14
C PRO A 86 2.64 -20.75 2.83
N PHE A 87 3.11 -20.21 1.72
CA PHE A 87 2.62 -20.39 0.35
C PHE A 87 3.75 -20.02 -0.63
N PRO A 88 3.63 -20.33 -1.94
CA PRO A 88 4.65 -19.96 -2.92
C PRO A 88 4.91 -18.44 -2.96
N LEU A 89 6.20 -18.04 -2.97
CA LEU A 89 6.66 -16.66 -3.04
C LEU A 89 7.56 -16.47 -4.25
N VAL A 90 7.37 -15.37 -4.99
CA VAL A 90 8.14 -15.03 -6.19
C VAL A 90 8.70 -13.61 -6.07
N ALA A 91 10.00 -13.47 -6.31
CA ALA A 91 10.63 -12.15 -6.42
C ALA A 91 10.56 -11.69 -7.89
N ALA A 92 9.64 -10.77 -8.21
CA ALA A 92 9.43 -10.29 -9.58
C ALA A 92 8.79 -8.90 -9.60
N ASP A 93 8.83 -8.26 -10.78
CA ASP A 93 8.16 -6.99 -11.05
C ASP A 93 6.69 -7.23 -11.41
N ALA A 94 5.79 -6.54 -10.73
CA ALA A 94 4.34 -6.59 -11.01
C ALA A 94 3.98 -6.10 -12.42
N ALA A 95 4.82 -5.28 -13.05
CA ALA A 95 4.64 -4.87 -14.44
C ALA A 95 5.06 -5.93 -15.47
N SER A 96 5.54 -7.12 -15.01
CA SER A 96 5.94 -8.25 -15.87
C SER A 96 5.83 -9.56 -15.08
N LEU A 97 4.60 -10.02 -14.89
CA LEU A 97 4.30 -11.20 -14.06
C LEU A 97 4.81 -12.49 -14.74
N PRO A 98 5.57 -13.34 -14.01
CA PRO A 98 6.12 -14.59 -14.55
C PRO A 98 5.09 -15.74 -14.55
N PHE A 99 3.83 -15.45 -14.84
CA PHE A 99 2.74 -16.41 -14.84
C PHE A 99 2.06 -16.42 -16.22
N GLY A 100 1.49 -17.57 -16.58
CA GLY A 100 0.66 -17.69 -17.79
C GLY A 100 -0.67 -16.94 -17.65
N ASP A 101 -1.36 -16.77 -18.79
CA ASP A 101 -2.71 -16.23 -18.80
C ASP A 101 -3.65 -17.13 -18.00
N ASP A 102 -4.69 -16.56 -17.40
CA ASP A 102 -5.77 -17.27 -16.70
C ASP A 102 -5.30 -18.21 -15.56
N SER A 103 -4.11 -17.97 -14.99
CA SER A 103 -3.49 -18.83 -13.97
C SER A 103 -4.16 -18.72 -12.59
N PHE A 104 -4.87 -17.64 -12.31
CA PHE A 104 -5.47 -17.35 -11.01
C PHE A 104 -6.97 -17.13 -11.09
N SER A 105 -7.68 -17.50 -10.02
CA SER A 105 -9.10 -17.15 -9.86
C SER A 105 -9.31 -15.74 -9.34
N ALA A 106 -8.33 -15.20 -8.64
CA ALA A 106 -8.35 -13.83 -8.16
C ALA A 106 -6.95 -13.26 -8.03
N ALA A 107 -6.83 -11.93 -8.01
CA ALA A 107 -5.61 -11.27 -7.61
C ALA A 107 -5.88 -10.06 -6.69
N LEU A 108 -4.90 -9.77 -5.83
CA LEU A 108 -4.91 -8.67 -4.89
C LEU A 108 -3.78 -7.71 -5.20
N ALA A 109 -4.08 -6.42 -5.11
CA ALA A 109 -3.10 -5.35 -5.15
C ALA A 109 -3.41 -4.36 -4.01
N VAL A 110 -3.00 -4.71 -2.78
CA VAL A 110 -3.34 -3.93 -1.59
C VAL A 110 -2.17 -3.03 -1.21
N HIS A 111 -2.37 -1.73 -1.32
CA HIS A 111 -1.39 -0.71 -0.94
C HIS A 111 -0.07 -0.79 -1.73
N VAL A 112 -0.13 -1.09 -3.02
CA VAL A 112 1.05 -1.26 -3.88
C VAL A 112 1.00 -0.45 -5.17
N LEU A 113 -0.13 -0.35 -5.88
CA LEU A 113 -0.18 0.27 -7.22
C LEU A 113 0.23 1.75 -7.24
N HIS A 114 0.03 2.49 -6.14
CA HIS A 114 0.51 3.87 -6.01
C HIS A 114 2.05 4.00 -6.00
N LEU A 115 2.76 2.90 -5.75
CA LEU A 115 4.24 2.83 -5.73
C LEU A 115 4.84 2.43 -7.07
N ILE A 116 4.01 2.00 -8.03
CA ILE A 116 4.42 1.49 -9.34
C ILE A 116 4.17 2.57 -10.40
N PRO A 117 5.21 3.23 -10.94
CA PRO A 117 5.02 4.24 -12.00
C PRO A 117 4.37 3.66 -13.26
N GLU A 118 4.69 2.40 -13.60
CA GLU A 118 4.11 1.64 -14.73
C GLU A 118 2.80 0.93 -14.32
N TRP A 119 2.01 1.49 -13.39
CA TRP A 119 0.78 0.87 -12.90
C TRP A 119 -0.22 0.45 -14.01
N PRO A 120 -0.35 1.14 -15.16
CA PRO A 120 -1.24 0.67 -16.22
C PRO A 120 -0.76 -0.66 -16.82
N ARG A 121 0.56 -0.91 -16.80
CA ARG A 121 1.13 -2.17 -17.24
C ARG A 121 0.94 -3.26 -16.17
N ALA A 122 1.15 -2.94 -14.91
CA ALA A 122 0.87 -3.87 -13.81
C ALA A 122 -0.62 -4.27 -13.79
N LEU A 123 -1.52 -3.33 -14.07
CA LEU A 123 -2.95 -3.60 -14.16
C LEU A 123 -3.28 -4.56 -15.31
N ARG A 124 -2.68 -4.34 -16.50
CA ARG A 124 -2.82 -5.28 -17.65
C ARG A 124 -2.33 -6.68 -17.32
N GLU A 125 -1.20 -6.78 -16.62
CA GLU A 125 -0.67 -8.08 -16.17
C GLU A 125 -1.60 -8.77 -15.17
N LEU A 126 -2.19 -8.03 -14.22
CA LEU A 126 -3.19 -8.57 -13.29
C LEU A 126 -4.42 -9.11 -14.04
N VAL A 127 -4.94 -8.32 -14.99
CA VAL A 127 -6.08 -8.76 -15.85
C VAL A 127 -5.70 -9.98 -16.68
N ARG A 128 -4.50 -10.05 -17.24
CA ARG A 128 -4.03 -11.18 -18.04
C ARG A 128 -3.93 -12.48 -17.26
N VAL A 129 -3.41 -12.43 -16.02
CA VAL A 129 -3.18 -13.65 -15.24
C VAL A 129 -4.42 -14.14 -14.50
N VAL A 130 -5.46 -13.31 -14.35
CA VAL A 130 -6.74 -13.71 -13.74
C VAL A 130 -7.68 -14.19 -14.82
N ARG A 131 -8.29 -15.36 -14.59
CA ARG A 131 -9.23 -16.00 -15.53
C ARG A 131 -10.49 -15.14 -15.73
N PRO A 132 -11.21 -15.30 -16.85
CA PRO A 132 -12.53 -14.70 -17.07
C PRO A 132 -13.48 -14.99 -15.90
N ALA A 133 -14.29 -14.02 -15.51
CA ALA A 133 -15.13 -14.02 -14.31
C ALA A 133 -14.38 -14.14 -12.97
N GLY A 134 -13.05 -13.98 -12.99
CA GLY A 134 -12.23 -13.87 -11.79
C GLY A 134 -12.34 -12.51 -11.11
N ALA A 135 -11.78 -12.37 -9.93
CA ALA A 135 -11.85 -11.15 -9.14
C ALA A 135 -10.50 -10.41 -9.07
N LEU A 136 -10.53 -9.09 -9.17
CA LEU A 136 -9.43 -8.23 -8.79
C LEU A 136 -9.85 -7.40 -7.59
N VAL A 137 -9.09 -7.47 -6.47
CA VAL A 137 -9.32 -6.65 -5.28
C VAL A 137 -8.15 -5.70 -5.12
N ILE A 138 -8.43 -4.41 -5.21
CA ILE A 138 -7.42 -3.35 -5.27
C ILE A 138 -7.68 -2.31 -4.18
N ASP A 139 -6.61 -1.90 -3.50
CA ASP A 139 -6.55 -0.69 -2.67
C ASP A 139 -5.33 0.12 -3.11
N ILE A 140 -5.55 1.35 -3.54
CA ILE A 140 -4.49 2.23 -4.07
C ILE A 140 -3.70 2.97 -2.99
N GLY A 141 -4.02 2.73 -1.73
CA GLY A 141 -3.32 3.30 -0.61
C GLY A 141 -4.20 4.10 0.33
N ARG A 142 -3.56 4.58 1.38
CA ARG A 142 -4.24 5.21 2.50
C ARG A 142 -4.54 6.66 2.20
N GLN A 143 -5.80 7.02 2.25
CA GLN A 143 -6.20 8.43 2.29
C GLN A 143 -6.24 8.90 3.74
N THR A 144 -5.47 9.93 4.05
CA THR A 144 -5.47 10.57 5.36
C THR A 144 -6.01 11.99 5.25
N GLN A 145 -6.80 12.39 6.23
CA GLN A 145 -7.36 13.74 6.32
C GLN A 145 -6.93 14.42 7.61
N GLY A 146 -7.14 15.73 7.69
CA GLY A 146 -6.84 16.53 8.88
C GLY A 146 -5.35 16.94 9.01
N PRO A 147 -4.88 17.18 10.24
CA PRO A 147 -3.55 17.74 10.49
C PRO A 147 -2.40 16.89 9.92
N PHE A 148 -2.54 15.56 9.87
CA PHE A 148 -1.53 14.68 9.28
C PHE A 148 -1.25 15.03 7.82
N ARG A 149 -2.32 15.22 7.02
CA ARG A 149 -2.17 15.59 5.61
C ARG A 149 -1.53 16.96 5.44
N ALA A 150 -1.93 17.93 6.29
CA ALA A 150 -1.38 19.26 6.25
C ALA A 150 0.12 19.29 6.60
N LEU A 151 0.55 18.51 7.60
CA LEU A 151 1.97 18.35 7.95
C LEU A 151 2.77 17.72 6.79
N LEU A 152 2.21 16.70 6.15
CA LEU A 152 2.86 16.05 5.01
C LEU A 152 3.01 17.02 3.82
N ALA A 153 1.96 17.78 3.51
CA ALA A 153 1.99 18.76 2.41
C ALA A 153 3.01 19.86 2.67
N GLU A 154 3.04 20.43 3.89
CA GLU A 154 4.01 21.46 4.28
C GLU A 154 5.45 20.93 4.22
N PHE A 155 5.67 19.72 4.77
CA PHE A 155 6.98 19.07 4.70
C PHE A 155 7.42 18.83 3.25
N ALA A 156 6.51 18.30 2.41
CA ALA A 156 6.81 18.02 1.01
C ALA A 156 7.18 19.30 0.23
N ALA A 157 6.44 20.38 0.47
CA ALA A 157 6.75 21.68 -0.10
C ALA A 157 8.13 22.20 0.34
N ALA A 158 8.45 22.12 1.64
CA ALA A 158 9.73 22.55 2.18
C ALA A 158 10.90 21.69 1.66
N ALA A 159 10.69 20.38 1.54
CA ALA A 159 11.69 19.45 1.00
C ALA A 159 11.75 19.41 -0.53
N GLN A 160 10.89 20.17 -1.22
CA GLN A 160 10.76 20.19 -2.69
C GLN A 160 10.54 18.79 -3.31
N ILE A 161 9.73 17.97 -2.65
CA ILE A 161 9.35 16.63 -3.12
C ILE A 161 7.86 16.57 -3.49
N PRO A 162 7.45 15.59 -4.32
CA PRO A 162 6.02 15.39 -4.62
C PRO A 162 5.22 15.04 -3.35
N GLU A 163 3.95 15.45 -3.31
CA GLU A 163 3.02 15.07 -2.22
C GLU A 163 2.49 13.63 -2.36
N THR A 164 2.59 13.06 -3.56
CA THR A 164 2.10 11.71 -3.88
C THR A 164 3.17 10.90 -4.59
N HIS A 165 3.06 9.60 -4.52
CA HIS A 165 3.87 8.68 -5.32
C HIS A 165 3.50 8.76 -6.82
N ARG A 166 4.39 8.21 -7.68
CA ARG A 166 4.23 8.27 -9.15
C ARG A 166 3.21 7.29 -9.72
N GLY A 167 2.74 6.33 -8.92
CA GLY A 167 1.71 5.40 -9.33
C GLY A 167 0.31 6.01 -9.22
N ILE A 168 -0.72 5.18 -9.32
CA ILE A 168 -2.11 5.63 -9.23
C ILE A 168 -2.46 6.11 -7.82
N ASN A 169 -3.12 7.27 -7.72
CA ASN A 169 -3.51 7.87 -6.45
C ASN A 169 -5.01 8.29 -6.42
N ASP A 170 -5.75 7.97 -7.46
CA ASP A 170 -7.16 8.34 -7.62
C ASP A 170 -8.00 7.11 -7.93
N THR A 171 -9.10 6.93 -7.20
CA THR A 171 -10.01 5.78 -7.39
C THR A 171 -10.84 5.89 -8.65
N ASP A 172 -11.19 7.09 -9.09
CA ASP A 172 -11.96 7.28 -10.32
C ASP A 172 -11.09 6.97 -11.55
N GLU A 173 -9.78 7.30 -11.48
CA GLU A 173 -8.80 6.90 -12.50
C GLU A 173 -8.66 5.37 -12.57
N LEU A 174 -8.65 4.70 -11.40
CA LEU A 174 -8.62 3.23 -11.35
C LEU A 174 -9.88 2.63 -11.96
N ASP A 175 -11.06 3.14 -11.59
CA ASP A 175 -12.34 2.65 -12.11
C ASP A 175 -12.42 2.82 -13.63
N ALA A 176 -12.00 3.97 -14.15
CA ALA A 176 -11.95 4.23 -15.57
C ALA A 176 -11.02 3.25 -16.31
N ALA A 177 -9.82 3.00 -15.75
CA ALA A 177 -8.87 2.05 -16.31
C ALA A 177 -9.42 0.60 -16.29
N MET A 178 -10.11 0.20 -15.22
CA MET A 178 -10.72 -1.13 -15.13
C MET A 178 -11.88 -1.29 -16.11
N ALA A 179 -12.67 -0.24 -16.34
CA ALA A 179 -13.75 -0.25 -17.33
C ALA A 179 -13.22 -0.45 -18.76
N GLU A 180 -12.01 0.02 -19.11
CA GLU A 180 -11.37 -0.23 -20.42
C GLU A 180 -11.12 -1.74 -20.67
N PHE A 181 -10.93 -2.52 -19.59
CA PHE A 181 -10.82 -3.99 -19.68
C PHE A 181 -12.18 -4.70 -19.67
N GLY A 182 -13.29 -3.96 -19.59
CA GLY A 182 -14.63 -4.53 -19.48
C GLY A 182 -14.96 -5.07 -18.09
N ALA A 183 -14.15 -4.74 -17.09
CA ALA A 183 -14.36 -5.20 -15.73
C ALA A 183 -15.48 -4.42 -15.04
N GLU A 184 -16.31 -5.13 -14.26
CA GLU A 184 -17.41 -4.56 -13.51
C GLU A 184 -17.00 -4.31 -12.06
N LEU A 185 -17.19 -3.09 -11.55
CA LEU A 185 -17.03 -2.77 -10.14
C LEU A 185 -18.16 -3.42 -9.35
N THR A 186 -17.83 -4.41 -8.52
CA THR A 186 -18.81 -5.18 -7.72
C THR A 186 -18.90 -4.69 -6.29
N GLN A 187 -17.81 -4.13 -5.76
CA GLN A 187 -17.77 -3.63 -4.39
C GLN A 187 -16.83 -2.42 -4.29
N ALA A 188 -17.28 -1.41 -3.54
CA ALA A 188 -16.46 -0.29 -3.10
C ALA A 188 -16.74 -0.06 -1.61
N GLU A 189 -15.84 -0.54 -0.74
CA GLU A 189 -15.96 -0.37 0.71
C GLU A 189 -14.76 0.32 1.30
N GLY A 190 -15.00 1.19 2.28
CA GLY A 190 -13.98 1.86 3.06
C GLY A 190 -13.89 1.32 4.48
N ILE A 191 -12.68 0.98 4.92
CA ILE A 191 -12.42 0.72 6.34
C ILE A 191 -11.72 1.95 6.89
N VAL A 192 -12.42 2.63 7.82
CA VAL A 192 -11.89 3.82 8.48
C VAL A 192 -11.33 3.43 9.83
N GLU A 193 -10.05 3.68 10.03
CA GLU A 193 -9.38 3.51 11.31
C GLU A 193 -9.05 4.89 11.92
N ARG A 194 -9.55 5.13 13.12
CA ARG A 194 -9.19 6.34 13.87
C ARG A 194 -7.86 6.14 14.57
N ARG A 195 -6.98 7.10 14.40
CA ARG A 195 -5.65 7.14 15.02
C ARG A 195 -5.41 8.48 15.67
N SER A 196 -4.47 8.51 16.62
CA SER A 196 -4.04 9.72 17.28
C SER A 196 -2.52 9.77 17.32
N ALA A 197 -1.97 10.93 17.03
CA ALA A 197 -0.53 11.21 17.09
C ALA A 197 -0.28 12.57 17.72
N THR A 198 0.97 12.89 18.07
CA THR A 198 1.40 14.26 18.33
C THR A 198 2.01 14.86 17.08
N TYR A 199 1.97 16.18 16.96
CA TYR A 199 2.58 16.89 15.83
C TYR A 199 4.08 16.56 15.74
N ASP A 200 4.79 16.60 16.86
CA ASP A 200 6.23 16.31 16.93
C ASP A 200 6.56 14.90 16.43
N LYS A 201 5.83 13.87 16.89
CA LYS A 201 6.05 12.49 16.43
C LYS A 201 5.77 12.29 14.94
N THR A 202 4.81 13.00 14.40
CA THR A 202 4.55 12.96 12.95
C THR A 202 5.69 13.61 12.17
N ILE A 203 6.18 14.77 12.62
CA ILE A 203 7.30 15.46 11.97
C ILE A 203 8.59 14.65 12.10
N GLU A 204 8.88 14.04 13.26
CA GLU A 204 10.00 13.11 13.48
C GLU A 204 9.94 11.94 12.48
N ALA A 205 8.75 11.37 12.26
CA ALA A 205 8.57 10.28 11.31
C ALA A 205 8.79 10.70 9.84
N LEU A 206 8.47 11.94 9.49
CA LEU A 206 8.79 12.52 8.18
C LEU A 206 10.31 12.75 8.03
N GLU A 207 10.96 13.32 9.03
CA GLU A 207 12.39 13.59 9.08
C GLU A 207 13.23 12.32 8.96
N THR A 208 12.89 11.30 9.72
CA THR A 208 13.62 10.01 9.75
C THR A 208 13.38 9.13 8.52
N GLY A 209 12.48 9.52 7.62
CA GLY A 209 12.18 8.74 6.42
C GLY A 209 11.29 7.52 6.69
N THR A 210 10.48 7.55 7.77
CA THR A 210 9.52 6.48 8.06
C THR A 210 8.46 6.34 6.96
N TYR A 211 8.06 7.44 6.34
CA TYR A 211 7.13 7.45 5.21
C TYR A 211 7.88 7.46 3.88
N SER A 212 7.54 6.51 2.99
CA SER A 212 8.24 6.32 1.71
C SER A 212 8.23 7.55 0.80
N ILE A 213 7.24 8.42 0.91
CA ILE A 213 7.20 9.66 0.13
C ILE A 213 8.41 10.58 0.42
N THR A 214 8.92 10.56 1.64
CA THR A 214 10.07 11.38 2.04
C THR A 214 11.42 10.84 1.55
N TRP A 215 11.43 9.63 0.95
CA TRP A 215 12.66 9.04 0.39
C TRP A 215 13.16 9.75 -0.87
N ALA A 216 12.31 10.58 -1.47
CA ALA A 216 12.70 11.44 -2.58
C ALA A 216 13.68 12.56 -2.18
N ALA A 217 13.77 12.89 -0.88
CA ALA A 217 14.72 13.85 -0.33
C ALA A 217 15.89 13.14 0.36
N ASP A 218 17.08 13.73 0.32
CA ASP A 218 18.21 13.30 1.14
C ASP A 218 18.01 13.65 2.63
N GLU A 219 18.93 13.20 3.48
CA GLU A 219 18.82 13.40 4.93
C GLU A 219 18.90 14.89 5.32
N ALA A 220 19.73 15.68 4.64
CA ALA A 220 19.89 17.10 4.94
C ALA A 220 18.63 17.87 4.58
N ALA A 221 18.06 17.62 3.41
CA ALA A 221 16.81 18.24 2.97
C ALA A 221 15.64 17.84 3.87
N ARG A 222 15.57 16.57 4.31
CA ARG A 222 14.53 16.15 5.27
C ARG A 222 14.64 16.85 6.61
N ARG A 223 15.86 17.06 7.12
CA ARG A 223 16.10 17.77 8.38
C ARG A 223 15.67 19.24 8.29
N GLU A 224 16.08 19.93 7.23
CA GLU A 224 15.68 21.31 6.99
C GLU A 224 14.17 21.46 6.85
N ALA A 225 13.53 20.59 6.07
CA ALA A 225 12.08 20.56 5.93
C ALA A 225 11.36 20.28 7.26
N ALA A 226 11.91 19.38 8.10
CA ALA A 226 11.34 19.12 9.42
C ALA A 226 11.43 20.33 10.35
N GLU A 227 12.55 21.06 10.35
CA GLU A 227 12.70 22.29 11.12
C GLU A 227 11.70 23.38 10.65
N HIS A 228 11.52 23.53 9.35
CA HIS A 228 10.50 24.41 8.78
C HIS A 228 9.09 23.99 9.23
N THR A 229 8.75 22.72 9.05
CA THR A 229 7.43 22.19 9.38
C THR A 229 7.12 22.30 10.89
N ARG A 230 8.13 22.16 11.77
CA ARG A 230 7.94 22.38 13.22
C ARG A 230 7.51 23.82 13.51
N ARG A 231 8.23 24.82 12.98
CA ARG A 231 7.87 26.24 13.16
C ARG A 231 6.47 26.53 12.64
N TRP A 232 6.16 26.09 11.42
CA TRP A 232 4.85 26.26 10.82
C TRP A 232 3.73 25.60 11.66
N ALA A 233 3.97 24.40 12.17
CA ALA A 233 3.00 23.67 12.98
C ALA A 233 2.78 24.32 14.35
N GLU A 234 3.83 24.84 15.01
CA GLU A 234 3.73 25.59 16.26
C GLU A 234 2.89 26.86 16.12
N GLU A 235 3.10 27.62 15.02
CA GLU A 235 2.32 28.82 14.72
C GLU A 235 0.85 28.51 14.46
N ARG A 236 0.54 27.37 13.85
CA ARG A 236 -0.79 27.02 13.40
C ARG A 236 -1.60 26.22 14.42
N TYR A 237 -0.96 25.36 15.17
CA TYR A 237 -1.61 24.38 16.06
C TYR A 237 -1.22 24.53 17.52
N GLY A 238 -0.20 25.32 17.85
CA GLY A 238 0.32 25.45 19.21
C GLY A 238 1.36 24.39 19.57
N PRO A 239 1.44 23.95 20.83
CA PRO A 239 2.49 23.06 21.29
C PRO A 239 2.53 21.72 20.52
N LEU A 240 3.70 21.37 19.98
CA LEU A 240 3.88 20.16 19.17
C LEU A 240 3.66 18.84 19.92
N THR A 241 3.66 18.90 21.25
CA THR A 241 3.37 17.76 22.14
C THR A 241 1.88 17.45 22.24
N GLU A 242 1.01 18.35 21.78
CA GLU A 242 -0.42 18.11 21.74
C GLU A 242 -0.77 16.99 20.76
N ARG A 243 -1.86 16.27 21.11
CA ARG A 243 -2.37 15.17 20.30
C ARG A 243 -3.45 15.69 19.35
N TYR A 244 -3.43 15.12 18.14
CA TYR A 244 -4.51 15.29 17.18
C TYR A 244 -5.01 13.92 16.71
N ASP A 245 -6.29 13.86 16.36
CA ASP A 245 -6.89 12.67 15.77
C ASP A 245 -6.87 12.80 14.24
N TYR A 246 -6.64 11.67 13.59
CA TYR A 246 -6.75 11.55 12.15
C TYR A 246 -7.39 10.22 11.75
N HIS A 247 -7.93 10.18 10.56
CA HIS A 247 -8.52 8.96 10.00
C HIS A 247 -7.59 8.41 8.93
N LEU A 248 -7.52 7.10 8.93
CA LEU A 248 -6.82 6.32 7.92
C LEU A 248 -7.87 5.48 7.22
N GLU A 249 -8.07 5.73 5.93
CA GLU A 249 -9.03 5.01 5.12
C GLU A 249 -8.32 4.03 4.20
N ILE A 250 -8.82 2.78 4.16
CA ILE A 250 -8.48 1.77 3.18
C ILE A 250 -9.70 1.64 2.29
N ALA A 251 -9.60 2.09 1.05
CA ALA A 251 -10.68 2.02 0.07
C ALA A 251 -10.49 0.77 -0.80
N LEU A 252 -11.13 -0.33 -0.41
CA LEU A 252 -11.16 -1.55 -1.23
C LEU A 252 -12.11 -1.38 -2.40
N ARG A 253 -11.64 -1.79 -3.58
CA ARG A 253 -12.44 -1.91 -4.79
C ARG A 253 -12.30 -3.31 -5.35
N SER A 254 -13.41 -3.96 -5.59
CA SER A 254 -13.47 -5.29 -6.18
C SER A 254 -14.07 -5.20 -7.57
N TYR A 255 -13.38 -5.82 -8.52
CA TYR A 255 -13.80 -5.86 -9.91
C TYR A 255 -13.97 -7.31 -10.35
N ARG A 256 -14.95 -7.57 -11.20
CA ARG A 256 -15.17 -8.84 -11.88
C ARG A 256 -14.77 -8.70 -13.34
N LEU A 257 -13.88 -9.60 -13.82
CA LEU A 257 -13.39 -9.61 -15.21
C LEU A 257 -14.35 -10.34 -16.16
#